data_b3a8055eb1c961770e5049ae0967bab1
#
_entry.id   b3a8055eb1c961770e5049ae0967bab1
#
_cell.length_a   1.000
_cell.length_b   1.000
_cell.length_c   1.000
_cell.angle_alpha   90.00
_cell.angle_beta   90.00
_cell.angle_gamma   90.00
#
_symmetry.space_group_name_H-M   'P 1'
#
loop_
_entity.id
_entity.type
_entity.pdbx_description
1 polymer ?
#
loop_
_entity_poly.entity_id
_entity_poly.type
_entity_poly.pdbx_seq_one_letter_code
_entity_poly.pdbx_strand_id
1 'polypeptide(L)'
;QLLAAGAGAGLSAAFAAPLSSSLLVIESIERFDAPKTAITTLLAGVVAGGVASWMFPTTPYHLINAVSPGLSFWRQAELYILFAAVIAAIAKFYSLIVPFFQRWLPTLKLSVYTKMLYLLIAAYAISLTETNLTGGGEQFLMMQGMDGTHDIRWLGVMILIHFVFTLLSLSSGLPGGSFIPTLVTGGLLGQLFGLVLVQRGVIGYENVSYMMLVGMVAFLVAVVRTPLTVIVLITEITGHFEVFYPSIVVGGLTYYFTELLQIKPYNVLLYDRMFRNHNPEFPEVEGACYHLYVEIMDGSYLDGKEVDKLTLPNNCIILSIRRDHKTLPAAGETLVPGDQVEIEMDAKDIEKLYEPLVSMANIY
;
A
#
# COMPACT_ATOMS: atom_id res chain seq x y z
N GLN A 1 -14.69 6.99 -9.78
CA GLN A 1 -14.99 5.62 -10.18
C GLN A 1 -14.09 5.13 -11.33
N LEU A 2 -14.03 5.83 -12.49
CA LEU A 2 -13.20 5.38 -13.64
C LEU A 2 -11.71 5.31 -13.34
N LEU A 3 -11.15 6.27 -12.59
CA LEU A 3 -9.75 6.23 -12.15
C LEU A 3 -9.48 5.06 -11.21
N ALA A 4 -10.39 4.82 -10.27
CA ALA A 4 -10.31 3.70 -9.33
C ALA A 4 -10.40 2.34 -10.07
N ALA A 5 -11.36 2.20 -10.99
CA ALA A 5 -11.48 1.01 -11.83
C ALA A 5 -10.23 0.80 -12.71
N GLY A 6 -9.67 1.87 -13.28
CA GLY A 6 -8.43 1.79 -14.06
C GLY A 6 -7.21 1.36 -13.24
N ALA A 7 -7.08 1.87 -12.00
CA ALA A 7 -6.01 1.46 -11.09
C ALA A 7 -6.13 -0.03 -10.70
N GLY A 8 -7.34 -0.49 -10.36
CA GLY A 8 -7.58 -1.90 -10.07
C GLY A 8 -7.37 -2.81 -11.28
N ALA A 9 -7.80 -2.38 -12.48
CA ALA A 9 -7.56 -3.12 -13.71
C ALA A 9 -6.06 -3.26 -14.00
N GLY A 10 -5.27 -2.19 -13.82
CA GLY A 10 -3.82 -2.22 -14.01
C GLY A 10 -3.12 -3.18 -13.04
N LEU A 11 -3.50 -3.17 -11.76
CA LEU A 11 -2.96 -4.10 -10.77
C LEU A 11 -3.35 -5.55 -11.09
N SER A 12 -4.61 -5.77 -11.47
CA SER A 12 -5.09 -7.11 -11.88
C SER A 12 -4.36 -7.65 -13.10
N ALA A 13 -4.09 -6.79 -14.09
CA ALA A 13 -3.31 -7.19 -15.26
C ALA A 13 -1.87 -7.55 -14.91
N ALA A 14 -1.25 -6.82 -13.95
CA ALA A 14 0.12 -7.06 -13.53
C ALA A 14 0.31 -8.36 -12.73
N PHE A 15 -0.67 -8.74 -11.90
CA PHE A 15 -0.57 -9.87 -10.97
C PHE A 15 -1.52 -11.03 -11.28
N ALA A 16 -2.37 -10.92 -12.29
CA ALA A 16 -3.50 -11.84 -12.55
C ALA A 16 -4.39 -12.04 -11.31
N ALA A 17 -4.62 -10.97 -10.55
CA ALA A 17 -5.23 -10.98 -9.22
C ALA A 17 -6.40 -9.99 -9.14
N PRO A 18 -7.58 -10.31 -9.73
CA PRO A 18 -8.72 -9.40 -9.78
C PRO A 18 -9.38 -9.13 -8.41
N LEU A 19 -9.40 -10.10 -7.50
CA LEU A 19 -10.01 -9.93 -6.18
C LEU A 19 -9.21 -8.95 -5.32
N SER A 20 -7.91 -9.17 -5.21
CA SER A 20 -7.03 -8.32 -4.42
C SER A 20 -6.89 -6.93 -5.01
N SER A 21 -6.94 -6.78 -6.33
CA SER A 21 -6.89 -5.47 -6.97
C SER A 21 -8.14 -4.64 -6.67
N SER A 22 -9.32 -5.25 -6.60
CA SER A 22 -10.53 -4.56 -6.17
C SER A 22 -10.50 -4.20 -4.69
N LEU A 23 -9.98 -5.09 -3.84
CA LEU A 23 -9.80 -4.81 -2.41
C LEU A 23 -8.82 -3.65 -2.17
N LEU A 24 -7.73 -3.54 -2.95
CA LEU A 24 -6.80 -2.43 -2.83
C LEU A 24 -7.48 -1.08 -3.06
N VAL A 25 -8.35 -1.00 -4.05
CA VAL A 25 -9.11 0.22 -4.33
C VAL A 25 -10.04 0.56 -3.18
N ILE A 26 -10.76 -0.43 -2.64
CA ILE A 26 -11.68 -0.24 -1.52
C ILE A 26 -10.91 0.18 -0.25
N GLU A 27 -9.81 -0.50 0.06
CA GLU A 27 -9.06 -0.32 1.30
C GLU A 27 -8.19 0.95 1.29
N SER A 28 -7.63 1.33 0.12
CA SER A 28 -6.68 2.44 0.01
C SER A 28 -7.26 3.73 -0.54
N ILE A 29 -8.25 3.64 -1.43
CA ILE A 29 -8.75 4.79 -2.18
C ILE A 29 -10.12 5.24 -1.68
N GLU A 30 -11.09 4.33 -1.64
CA GLU A 30 -12.50 4.65 -1.36
C GLU A 30 -12.89 4.46 0.11
N ARG A 31 -12.01 3.90 0.95
CA ARG A 31 -12.20 3.67 2.39
C ARG A 31 -13.55 3.05 2.74
N PHE A 32 -13.99 2.04 1.96
CA PHE A 32 -15.23 1.27 2.13
C PHE A 32 -16.56 1.97 1.83
N ASP A 33 -16.58 3.23 1.39
CA ASP A 33 -17.83 4.01 1.24
C ASP A 33 -18.53 3.88 -0.12
N ALA A 34 -18.00 3.11 -1.08
CA ALA A 34 -18.54 3.06 -2.44
C ALA A 34 -18.73 1.64 -3.01
N PRO A 35 -19.83 0.93 -2.69
CA PRO A 35 -20.10 -0.42 -3.23
C PRO A 35 -20.16 -0.47 -4.77
N LYS A 36 -20.60 0.60 -5.43
CA LYS A 36 -20.61 0.68 -6.90
C LYS A 36 -19.20 0.71 -7.48
N THR A 37 -18.28 1.43 -6.84
CA THR A 37 -16.86 1.47 -7.25
C THR A 37 -16.19 0.11 -7.06
N ALA A 38 -16.50 -0.60 -5.98
CA ALA A 38 -16.00 -1.95 -5.72
C ALA A 38 -16.37 -2.93 -6.84
N ILE A 39 -17.66 -2.97 -7.22
CA ILE A 39 -18.17 -3.85 -8.29
C ILE A 39 -17.53 -3.45 -9.64
N THR A 40 -17.48 -2.15 -9.96
CA THR A 40 -16.90 -1.66 -11.21
C THR A 40 -15.42 -2.02 -11.31
N THR A 41 -14.67 -1.88 -10.22
CA THR A 41 -13.24 -2.23 -10.14
C THR A 41 -13.04 -3.74 -10.27
N LEU A 42 -13.88 -4.54 -9.63
CA LEU A 42 -13.81 -6.00 -9.73
C LEU A 42 -14.05 -6.46 -11.18
N LEU A 43 -15.07 -5.95 -11.84
CA LEU A 43 -15.37 -6.29 -13.24
C LEU A 43 -14.23 -5.84 -14.17
N ALA A 44 -13.72 -4.62 -13.99
CA ALA A 44 -12.58 -4.12 -14.75
C ALA A 44 -11.32 -4.98 -14.50
N GLY A 45 -11.09 -5.39 -13.25
CA GLY A 45 -10.01 -6.28 -12.86
C GLY A 45 -10.11 -7.67 -13.49
N VAL A 46 -11.31 -8.29 -13.47
CA VAL A 46 -11.53 -9.61 -14.09
C VAL A 46 -11.27 -9.57 -15.60
N VAL A 47 -11.76 -8.53 -16.28
CA VAL A 47 -11.52 -8.38 -17.73
C VAL A 47 -10.04 -8.15 -18.01
N ALA A 48 -9.39 -7.24 -17.29
CA ALA A 48 -7.98 -6.90 -17.48
C ALA A 48 -7.06 -8.09 -17.16
N GLY A 49 -7.30 -8.77 -16.03
CA GLY A 49 -6.56 -9.98 -15.63
C GLY A 49 -6.76 -11.13 -16.62
N GLY A 50 -7.99 -11.32 -17.12
CA GLY A 50 -8.30 -12.32 -18.13
C GLY A 50 -7.58 -12.07 -19.46
N VAL A 51 -7.57 -10.82 -19.93
CA VAL A 51 -6.82 -10.43 -21.16
C VAL A 51 -5.32 -10.60 -20.95
N ALA A 52 -4.80 -10.14 -19.80
CA ALA A 52 -3.39 -10.29 -19.48
C ALA A 52 -2.95 -11.77 -19.42
N SER A 53 -3.73 -12.63 -18.77
CA SER A 53 -3.45 -14.07 -18.67
C SER A 53 -3.56 -14.78 -20.03
N TRP A 54 -4.42 -14.30 -20.93
CA TRP A 54 -4.51 -14.80 -22.31
C TRP A 54 -3.29 -14.41 -23.14
N MET A 55 -2.78 -13.17 -22.97
CA MET A 55 -1.61 -12.67 -23.70
C MET A 55 -0.29 -13.18 -23.11
N PHE A 56 -0.22 -13.33 -21.79
CA PHE A 56 0.98 -13.69 -21.02
C PHE A 56 0.67 -14.83 -20.04
N PRO A 57 0.66 -16.09 -20.49
CA PRO A 57 0.11 -17.22 -19.74
C PRO A 57 0.97 -17.73 -18.59
N THR A 58 1.64 -16.88 -17.83
CA THR A 58 2.40 -17.35 -16.66
C THR A 58 2.32 -16.37 -15.49
N THR A 59 1.79 -16.85 -14.38
CA THR A 59 2.05 -16.28 -13.05
C THR A 59 3.05 -17.19 -12.35
N PRO A 60 4.32 -16.80 -12.26
CA PRO A 60 5.38 -17.69 -11.79
C PRO A 60 5.30 -18.06 -10.29
N TYR A 61 4.51 -17.29 -9.50
CA TYR A 61 4.38 -17.52 -8.06
C TYR A 61 3.71 -18.85 -7.67
N HIS A 62 2.93 -19.48 -8.56
CA HIS A 62 2.35 -20.81 -8.34
C HIS A 62 3.40 -21.95 -8.24
N LEU A 63 4.64 -21.67 -8.64
CA LEU A 63 5.73 -22.66 -8.59
C LEU A 63 6.40 -22.75 -7.21
N ILE A 64 6.09 -21.83 -6.29
CA ILE A 64 6.64 -21.81 -4.94
C ILE A 64 5.91 -22.87 -4.11
N ASN A 65 6.63 -23.91 -3.71
CA ASN A 65 6.06 -25.00 -2.94
C ASN A 65 6.04 -24.65 -1.45
N ALA A 66 4.86 -24.34 -0.88
CA ALA A 66 4.72 -23.91 0.51
C ALA A 66 4.14 -25.05 1.38
N VAL A 67 4.97 -25.64 2.20
CA VAL A 67 4.55 -26.65 3.16
C VAL A 67 4.49 -26.03 4.56
N SER A 68 3.33 -26.11 5.21
CA SER A 68 3.15 -25.61 6.57
C SER A 68 3.98 -26.39 7.58
N PRO A 69 4.69 -25.73 8.51
CA PRO A 69 5.38 -26.41 9.58
C PRO A 69 4.39 -27.09 10.53
N GLY A 70 4.52 -28.39 10.73
CA GLY A 70 3.66 -29.20 11.62
C GLY A 70 3.88 -28.90 13.11
N LEU A 71 3.90 -27.61 13.49
CA LEU A 71 4.11 -27.18 14.88
C LEU A 71 2.81 -27.23 15.68
N SER A 72 2.93 -27.44 17.00
CA SER A 72 1.79 -27.31 17.90
C SER A 72 1.28 -25.86 17.91
N PHE A 73 -0.02 -25.68 18.15
CA PHE A 73 -0.68 -24.37 18.12
C PHE A 73 0.07 -23.27 18.88
N TRP A 74 0.53 -23.56 20.12
CA TRP A 74 1.24 -22.58 20.94
C TRP A 74 2.60 -22.19 20.38
N ARG A 75 3.37 -23.15 19.89
CA ARG A 75 4.66 -22.87 19.23
C ARG A 75 4.50 -22.06 17.94
N GLN A 76 3.46 -22.34 17.20
CA GLN A 76 3.14 -21.61 15.98
C GLN A 76 2.73 -20.15 16.31
N ALA A 77 1.93 -19.96 17.36
CA ALA A 77 1.55 -18.63 17.83
C ALA A 77 2.76 -17.81 18.30
N GLU A 78 3.65 -18.39 19.11
CA GLU A 78 4.91 -17.76 19.54
C GLU A 78 5.77 -17.34 18.33
N LEU A 79 5.89 -18.22 17.35
CA LEU A 79 6.66 -17.97 16.13
C LEU A 79 6.08 -16.80 15.32
N TYR A 80 4.75 -16.75 15.16
CA TYR A 80 4.09 -15.68 14.42
C TYR A 80 4.18 -14.32 15.13
N ILE A 81 4.05 -14.30 16.46
CA ILE A 81 4.23 -13.08 17.25
C ILE A 81 5.66 -12.56 17.11
N LEU A 82 6.66 -13.43 17.29
CA LEU A 82 8.07 -13.05 17.15
C LEU A 82 8.37 -12.56 15.73
N PHE A 83 7.91 -13.28 14.72
CA PHE A 83 8.13 -12.91 13.32
C PHE A 83 7.50 -11.57 12.99
N ALA A 84 6.22 -11.36 13.36
CA ALA A 84 5.52 -10.09 13.13
C ALA A 84 6.22 -8.90 13.82
N ALA A 85 6.71 -9.09 15.06
CA ALA A 85 7.45 -8.06 15.78
C ALA A 85 8.78 -7.71 15.09
N VAL A 86 9.54 -8.72 14.63
CA VAL A 86 10.79 -8.51 13.88
C VAL A 86 10.52 -7.77 12.57
N ILE A 87 9.51 -8.18 11.81
CA ILE A 87 9.15 -7.52 10.54
C ILE A 87 8.69 -6.08 10.78
N ALA A 88 7.89 -5.82 11.81
CA ALA A 88 7.46 -4.46 12.16
C ALA A 88 8.66 -3.56 12.53
N ALA A 89 9.67 -4.09 13.25
CA ALA A 89 10.89 -3.35 13.57
C ALA A 89 11.70 -3.01 12.29
N ILE A 90 11.83 -3.96 11.36
CA ILE A 90 12.50 -3.73 10.07
C ILE A 90 11.69 -2.72 9.23
N ALA A 91 10.37 -2.81 9.22
CA ALA A 91 9.51 -1.85 8.52
C ALA A 91 9.61 -0.45 9.12
N LYS A 92 9.79 -0.32 10.44
CA LYS A 92 10.08 0.98 11.09
C LYS A 92 11.38 1.58 10.55
N PHE A 93 12.44 0.78 10.47
CA PHE A 93 13.70 1.22 9.87
C PHE A 93 13.51 1.64 8.40
N TYR A 94 12.77 0.85 7.61
CA TYR A 94 12.43 1.18 6.23
C TYR A 94 11.69 2.52 6.13
N SER A 95 10.68 2.74 6.97
CA SER A 95 9.87 3.98 6.99
C SER A 95 10.66 5.24 7.38
N LEU A 96 11.79 5.09 8.07
CA LEU A 96 12.69 6.18 8.41
C LEU A 96 13.72 6.46 7.31
N ILE A 97 14.29 5.38 6.74
CA ILE A 97 15.41 5.49 5.79
C ILE A 97 14.94 5.92 4.39
N VAL A 98 13.78 5.46 3.94
CA VAL A 98 13.24 5.81 2.61
C VAL A 98 13.01 7.32 2.47
N PRO A 99 12.26 8.01 3.37
CA PRO A 99 12.09 9.45 3.28
C PRO A 99 13.41 10.23 3.45
N PHE A 100 14.34 9.71 4.23
CA PHE A 100 15.67 10.32 4.37
C PHE A 100 16.40 10.35 3.02
N PHE A 101 16.50 9.21 2.33
CA PHE A 101 17.14 9.13 1.02
C PHE A 101 16.38 9.94 -0.04
N GLN A 102 15.05 9.92 0.02
CA GLN A 102 14.22 10.70 -0.87
C GLN A 102 14.39 12.22 -0.72
N ARG A 103 14.75 12.71 0.47
CA ARG A 103 15.10 14.12 0.71
C ARG A 103 16.54 14.42 0.35
N TRP A 104 17.45 13.50 0.65
CA TRP A 104 18.89 13.70 0.47
C TRP A 104 19.31 13.64 -1.01
N LEU A 105 18.84 12.66 -1.77
CA LEU A 105 19.29 12.46 -3.16
C LEU A 105 19.00 13.64 -4.10
N PRO A 106 17.84 14.33 -4.03
CA PRO A 106 17.59 15.55 -4.81
C PRO A 106 18.53 16.70 -4.49
N THR A 107 19.10 16.78 -3.28
CA THR A 107 20.03 17.84 -2.91
C THR A 107 21.31 17.82 -3.75
N LEU A 108 21.66 16.66 -4.31
CA LEU A 108 22.81 16.50 -5.21
C LEU A 108 22.61 17.17 -6.58
N LYS A 109 21.43 17.72 -6.87
CA LYS A 109 21.09 18.43 -8.13
C LYS A 109 21.51 17.69 -9.40
N LEU A 110 21.48 16.36 -9.36
CA LEU A 110 21.85 15.51 -10.49
C LEU A 110 20.84 15.65 -11.64
N SER A 111 21.33 15.69 -12.87
CA SER A 111 20.48 15.66 -14.05
C SER A 111 19.74 14.31 -14.16
N VAL A 112 18.63 14.28 -14.89
CA VAL A 112 17.88 13.03 -15.13
C VAL A 112 18.76 11.96 -15.78
N TYR A 113 19.59 12.36 -16.73
CA TYR A 113 20.55 11.46 -17.43
C TYR A 113 21.58 10.87 -16.47
N THR A 114 22.12 11.67 -15.55
CA THR A 114 23.08 11.19 -14.52
C THR A 114 22.41 10.20 -13.58
N LYS A 115 21.15 10.43 -13.21
CA LYS A 115 20.36 9.51 -12.40
C LYS A 115 20.11 8.17 -13.10
N MET A 116 19.75 8.21 -14.37
CA MET A 116 19.61 6.99 -15.18
C MET A 116 20.93 6.24 -15.29
N LEU A 117 22.02 6.95 -15.50
CA LEU A 117 23.36 6.35 -15.66
C LEU A 117 23.81 5.62 -14.40
N TYR A 118 23.73 6.23 -13.22
CA TYR A 118 24.15 5.55 -11.98
C TYR A 118 23.25 4.35 -11.64
N LEU A 119 21.94 4.41 -11.91
CA LEU A 119 21.05 3.26 -11.73
C LEU A 119 21.36 2.13 -12.71
N LEU A 120 21.69 2.48 -13.97
CA LEU A 120 22.11 1.49 -14.97
C LEU A 120 23.42 0.80 -14.56
N ILE A 121 24.40 1.58 -14.09
CA ILE A 121 25.69 1.03 -13.61
C ILE A 121 25.46 0.14 -12.39
N ALA A 122 24.60 0.56 -11.44
CA ALA A 122 24.27 -0.24 -10.27
C ALA A 122 23.56 -1.55 -10.67
N ALA A 123 22.56 -1.48 -11.56
CA ALA A 123 21.87 -2.66 -12.07
C ALA A 123 22.83 -3.61 -12.80
N TYR A 124 23.74 -3.07 -13.63
CA TYR A 124 24.77 -3.88 -14.31
C TYR A 124 25.72 -4.55 -13.29
N ALA A 125 26.20 -3.81 -12.28
CA ALA A 125 27.05 -4.39 -11.24
C ALA A 125 26.34 -5.51 -10.46
N ILE A 126 25.05 -5.35 -10.16
CA ILE A 126 24.22 -6.39 -9.53
C ILE A 126 24.07 -7.60 -10.46
N SER A 127 23.82 -7.37 -11.76
CA SER A 127 23.67 -8.47 -12.73
C SER A 127 24.91 -9.32 -12.91
N LEU A 128 26.11 -8.80 -12.61
CA LEU A 128 27.34 -9.57 -12.63
C LEU A 128 27.46 -10.56 -11.44
N THR A 129 26.75 -10.27 -10.35
CA THR A 129 26.73 -11.15 -9.16
C THR A 129 25.53 -12.08 -9.16
N GLU A 130 24.34 -11.54 -9.43
CA GLU A 130 23.06 -12.24 -9.45
C GLU A 130 22.10 -11.57 -10.45
N THR A 131 22.03 -12.11 -11.65
CA THR A 131 21.25 -11.52 -12.75
C THR A 131 19.76 -11.40 -12.40
N ASN A 132 19.22 -12.39 -11.67
CA ASN A 132 17.79 -12.46 -11.33
C ASN A 132 17.38 -11.44 -10.24
N LEU A 133 18.35 -10.81 -9.56
CA LEU A 133 18.08 -9.80 -8.53
C LEU A 133 17.81 -8.41 -9.14
N THR A 134 18.04 -8.24 -10.45
CA THR A 134 17.77 -6.99 -11.16
C THR A 134 16.26 -6.75 -11.36
N GLY A 135 15.88 -5.53 -11.71
CA GLY A 135 14.48 -5.14 -11.81
C GLY A 135 13.83 -5.04 -10.43
N GLY A 136 12.66 -5.65 -10.26
CA GLY A 136 11.96 -5.75 -8.97
C GLY A 136 12.49 -6.84 -8.04
N GLY A 137 13.37 -7.74 -8.52
CA GLY A 137 13.88 -8.88 -7.79
C GLY A 137 12.93 -10.09 -7.76
N GLU A 138 11.83 -10.03 -8.50
CA GLU A 138 10.79 -11.08 -8.49
C GLU A 138 11.32 -12.43 -8.99
N GLN A 139 12.13 -12.44 -10.05
CA GLN A 139 12.73 -13.68 -10.58
C GLN A 139 13.66 -14.33 -9.55
N PHE A 140 14.43 -13.51 -8.84
CA PHE A 140 15.28 -13.99 -7.75
C PHE A 140 14.45 -14.61 -6.62
N LEU A 141 13.38 -13.93 -6.20
CA LEU A 141 12.48 -14.45 -5.17
C LEU A 141 11.87 -15.82 -5.55
N MET A 142 11.44 -15.96 -6.82
CA MET A 142 10.88 -17.22 -7.32
C MET A 142 11.90 -18.35 -7.32
N MET A 143 13.11 -18.09 -7.80
CA MET A 143 14.17 -19.09 -7.77
C MET A 143 14.50 -19.51 -6.34
N GLN A 144 14.51 -18.55 -5.41
CA GLN A 144 14.70 -18.85 -3.99
C GLN A 144 13.56 -19.67 -3.40
N GLY A 145 12.34 -19.49 -3.87
CA GLY A 145 11.17 -20.28 -3.45
C GLY A 145 11.12 -21.70 -4.02
N MET A 146 11.78 -21.95 -5.14
CA MET A 146 11.86 -23.27 -5.77
C MET A 146 13.05 -24.08 -5.26
N ASP A 147 14.27 -23.55 -5.42
CA ASP A 147 15.54 -24.20 -5.11
C ASP A 147 16.48 -23.24 -4.36
N GLY A 148 15.97 -22.64 -3.29
CA GLY A 148 16.66 -21.56 -2.58
C GLY A 148 17.97 -21.96 -1.93
N THR A 149 18.83 -20.96 -1.73
CA THR A 149 20.09 -21.14 -1.00
C THR A 149 19.84 -21.49 0.47
N HIS A 150 20.73 -22.31 0.99
CA HIS A 150 20.82 -22.63 2.42
C HIS A 150 21.84 -21.76 3.16
N ASP A 151 22.56 -20.88 2.44
CA ASP A 151 23.56 -20.00 3.04
C ASP A 151 22.90 -18.68 3.48
N ILE A 152 22.72 -18.55 4.81
CA ILE A 152 22.16 -17.37 5.46
C ILE A 152 23.01 -16.11 5.18
N ARG A 153 24.33 -16.23 5.12
CA ARG A 153 25.22 -15.07 4.93
C ARG A 153 25.07 -14.54 3.52
N TRP A 154 25.09 -15.42 2.54
CA TRP A 154 24.89 -15.06 1.14
C TRP A 154 23.52 -14.40 0.95
N LEU A 155 22.45 -15.00 1.48
CA LEU A 155 21.10 -14.44 1.39
C LEU A 155 21.01 -13.06 2.06
N GLY A 156 21.65 -12.88 3.23
CA GLY A 156 21.71 -11.59 3.91
C GLY A 156 22.38 -10.49 3.07
N VAL A 157 23.46 -10.85 2.35
CA VAL A 157 24.12 -9.91 1.41
C VAL A 157 23.20 -9.57 0.25
N MET A 158 22.49 -10.54 -0.34
CA MET A 158 21.55 -10.31 -1.43
C MET A 158 20.38 -9.42 -1.00
N ILE A 159 19.85 -9.63 0.20
CA ILE A 159 18.81 -8.76 0.79
C ILE A 159 19.34 -7.31 0.92
N LEU A 160 20.56 -7.14 1.41
CA LEU A 160 21.15 -5.81 1.56
C LEU A 160 21.34 -5.12 0.20
N ILE A 161 21.86 -5.83 -0.79
CA ILE A 161 22.04 -5.33 -2.16
C ILE A 161 20.69 -4.91 -2.75
N HIS A 162 19.68 -5.78 -2.67
CA HIS A 162 18.32 -5.50 -3.15
C HIS A 162 17.71 -4.28 -2.45
N PHE A 163 17.85 -4.20 -1.12
CA PHE A 163 17.36 -3.09 -0.33
C PHE A 163 18.01 -1.76 -0.73
N VAL A 164 19.34 -1.72 -0.84
CA VAL A 164 20.08 -0.50 -1.24
C VAL A 164 19.70 -0.08 -2.65
N PHE A 165 19.63 -1.02 -3.60
CA PHE A 165 19.21 -0.74 -4.97
C PHE A 165 17.79 -0.17 -5.04
N THR A 166 16.87 -0.76 -4.28
CA THR A 166 15.49 -0.29 -4.15
C THR A 166 15.45 1.14 -3.58
N LEU A 167 16.21 1.43 -2.52
CA LEU A 167 16.31 2.78 -1.96
C LEU A 167 16.79 3.81 -2.98
N LEU A 168 17.86 3.50 -3.71
CA LEU A 168 18.41 4.37 -4.74
C LEU A 168 17.43 4.61 -5.87
N SER A 169 16.74 3.56 -6.32
CA SER A 169 15.74 3.61 -7.37
C SER A 169 14.53 4.48 -6.96
N LEU A 170 13.92 4.22 -5.81
CA LEU A 170 12.76 4.96 -5.29
C LEU A 170 13.10 6.43 -4.96
N SER A 171 14.36 6.71 -4.62
CA SER A 171 14.81 8.06 -4.27
C SER A 171 15.27 8.88 -5.47
N SER A 172 15.46 8.25 -6.64
CA SER A 172 15.93 8.92 -7.87
C SER A 172 14.94 9.96 -8.41
N GLY A 173 13.62 9.80 -8.11
CA GLY A 173 12.54 10.60 -8.66
C GLY A 173 12.17 10.20 -10.10
N LEU A 174 12.73 9.12 -10.62
CA LEU A 174 12.27 8.50 -11.86
C LEU A 174 10.95 7.74 -11.61
N PRO A 175 10.05 7.67 -12.60
CA PRO A 175 8.83 6.90 -12.45
C PRO A 175 9.15 5.41 -12.26
N GLY A 176 8.52 4.80 -11.25
CA GLY A 176 8.71 3.39 -10.93
C GLY A 176 7.75 2.95 -9.81
N GLY A 177 7.46 1.64 -9.75
CA GLY A 177 6.64 1.02 -8.72
C GLY A 177 7.45 0.63 -7.50
N SER A 178 6.88 0.80 -6.31
CA SER A 178 7.48 0.36 -5.04
C SER A 178 6.92 -0.99 -4.57
N PHE A 179 5.82 -1.45 -5.17
CA PHE A 179 5.06 -2.59 -4.67
C PHE A 179 5.85 -3.90 -4.77
N ILE A 180 6.33 -4.26 -5.98
CA ILE A 180 7.11 -5.48 -6.21
C ILE A 180 8.40 -5.51 -5.38
N PRO A 181 9.26 -4.48 -5.36
CA PRO A 181 10.45 -4.49 -4.51
C PRO A 181 10.15 -4.66 -3.02
N THR A 182 9.05 -4.10 -2.53
CA THR A 182 8.62 -4.27 -1.13
C THR A 182 8.17 -5.72 -0.87
N LEU A 183 7.39 -6.29 -1.78
CA LEU A 183 6.95 -7.68 -1.72
C LEU A 183 8.14 -8.64 -1.70
N VAL A 184 9.11 -8.44 -2.61
CA VAL A 184 10.34 -9.22 -2.68
C VAL A 184 11.17 -9.10 -1.39
N THR A 185 11.35 -7.88 -0.89
CA THR A 185 12.04 -7.67 0.40
C THR A 185 11.38 -8.47 1.52
N GLY A 186 10.05 -8.46 1.60
CA GLY A 186 9.28 -9.25 2.57
C GLY A 186 9.50 -10.75 2.44
N GLY A 187 9.47 -11.26 1.21
CA GLY A 187 9.71 -12.68 0.94
C GLY A 187 11.12 -13.13 1.33
N LEU A 188 12.14 -12.36 0.95
CA LEU A 188 13.54 -12.67 1.30
C LEU A 188 13.78 -12.57 2.81
N LEU A 189 13.16 -11.62 3.52
CA LEU A 189 13.21 -11.56 4.99
C LEU A 189 12.53 -12.78 5.63
N GLY A 190 11.39 -13.21 5.08
CA GLY A 190 10.71 -14.42 5.51
C GLY A 190 11.55 -15.68 5.29
N GLN A 191 12.21 -15.79 4.13
CA GLN A 191 13.16 -16.87 3.85
C GLN A 191 14.35 -16.85 4.82
N LEU A 192 14.95 -15.70 5.05
CA LEU A 192 16.06 -15.55 6.01
C LEU A 192 15.65 -15.99 7.41
N PHE A 193 14.48 -15.56 7.86
CA PHE A 193 13.93 -15.98 9.15
C PHE A 193 13.68 -17.50 9.20
N GLY A 194 13.11 -18.06 8.12
CA GLY A 194 12.92 -19.51 7.98
C GLY A 194 14.23 -20.28 8.08
N LEU A 195 15.29 -19.85 7.39
CA LEU A 195 16.62 -20.49 7.48
C LEU A 195 17.22 -20.42 8.90
N VAL A 196 17.01 -19.32 9.62
CA VAL A 196 17.42 -19.21 11.03
C VAL A 196 16.69 -20.24 11.90
N LEU A 197 15.39 -20.45 11.66
CA LEU A 197 14.59 -21.45 12.36
C LEU A 197 15.05 -22.88 12.04
N VAL A 198 15.43 -23.15 10.79
CA VAL A 198 16.02 -24.44 10.39
C VAL A 198 17.33 -24.69 11.13
N GLN A 199 18.23 -23.70 11.20
CA GLN A 199 19.48 -23.84 11.96
C GLN A 199 19.26 -24.07 13.46
N ARG A 200 18.14 -23.60 14.02
CA ARG A 200 17.74 -23.83 15.40
C ARG A 200 16.98 -25.17 15.59
N GLY A 201 16.74 -25.93 14.53
CA GLY A 201 16.00 -27.19 14.57
C GLY A 201 14.50 -27.01 14.90
N VAL A 202 13.91 -25.82 14.62
CA VAL A 202 12.51 -25.53 14.90
C VAL A 202 11.60 -26.00 13.77
N ILE A 203 12.05 -25.83 12.51
CA ILE A 203 11.34 -26.23 11.29
C ILE A 203 12.28 -26.96 10.33
N GLY A 204 11.74 -27.68 9.33
CA GLY A 204 12.51 -28.28 8.24
C GLY A 204 12.76 -27.30 7.08
N TYR A 205 13.66 -27.68 6.17
CA TYR A 205 13.93 -26.87 4.97
C TYR A 205 12.72 -26.73 4.07
N GLU A 206 11.87 -27.73 4.01
CA GLU A 206 10.60 -27.74 3.26
C GLU A 206 9.63 -26.65 3.69
N ASN A 207 9.81 -26.10 4.90
CA ASN A 207 8.96 -25.03 5.44
C ASN A 207 9.51 -23.63 5.16
N VAL A 208 10.70 -23.49 4.58
CA VAL A 208 11.32 -22.18 4.34
C VAL A 208 10.51 -21.33 3.35
N SER A 209 10.04 -21.95 2.27
CA SER A 209 9.20 -21.27 1.27
C SER A 209 7.86 -20.80 1.84
N TYR A 210 7.30 -21.54 2.81
CA TYR A 210 6.14 -21.09 3.57
C TYR A 210 6.43 -19.83 4.37
N MET A 211 7.56 -19.76 5.08
CA MET A 211 7.98 -18.53 5.79
C MET A 211 8.25 -17.38 4.84
N MET A 212 8.71 -17.67 3.62
CA MET A 212 8.88 -16.67 2.57
C MET A 212 7.53 -16.02 2.18
N LEU A 213 6.48 -16.83 1.93
CA LEU A 213 5.16 -16.31 1.59
C LEU A 213 4.53 -15.50 2.73
N VAL A 214 4.64 -16.00 3.96
CA VAL A 214 4.19 -15.27 5.16
C VAL A 214 4.96 -13.96 5.34
N GLY A 215 6.25 -13.95 4.99
CA GLY A 215 7.09 -12.75 5.01
C GLY A 215 6.68 -11.70 3.98
N MET A 216 6.26 -12.12 2.77
CA MET A 216 5.68 -11.23 1.76
C MET A 216 4.47 -10.49 2.33
N VAL A 217 3.56 -11.22 2.99
CA VAL A 217 2.38 -10.62 3.65
C VAL A 217 2.79 -9.66 4.75
N ALA A 218 3.61 -10.12 5.69
CA ALA A 218 3.99 -9.34 6.86
C ALA A 218 4.62 -8.00 6.49
N PHE A 219 5.64 -8.01 5.61
CA PHE A 219 6.35 -6.79 5.27
C PHE A 219 5.51 -5.84 4.39
N LEU A 220 4.73 -6.38 3.47
CA LEU A 220 3.86 -5.57 2.63
C LEU A 220 2.74 -4.92 3.45
N VAL A 221 2.13 -5.65 4.40
CA VAL A 221 1.18 -5.08 5.38
C VAL A 221 1.83 -3.98 6.21
N ALA A 222 3.06 -4.19 6.67
CA ALA A 222 3.77 -3.20 7.48
C ALA A 222 4.05 -1.88 6.74
N VAL A 223 4.31 -1.96 5.43
CA VAL A 223 4.70 -0.80 4.62
C VAL A 223 3.49 -0.12 3.96
N VAL A 224 2.58 -0.89 3.35
CA VAL A 224 1.44 -0.36 2.58
C VAL A 224 0.22 -0.09 3.44
N ARG A 225 0.05 -0.84 4.54
CA ARG A 225 -1.05 -0.71 5.51
C ARG A 225 -2.41 -1.10 4.97
N THR A 226 -2.43 -2.08 4.07
CA THR A 226 -3.64 -2.68 3.48
C THR A 226 -3.68 -4.17 3.75
N PRO A 227 -3.99 -4.60 4.99
CA PRO A 227 -3.90 -6.00 5.38
C PRO A 227 -4.83 -6.92 4.57
N LEU A 228 -6.09 -6.54 4.34
CA LEU A 228 -7.04 -7.37 3.61
C LEU A 228 -6.58 -7.60 2.17
N THR A 229 -6.18 -6.54 1.49
CA THR A 229 -5.65 -6.61 0.13
C THR A 229 -4.45 -7.55 0.03
N VAL A 230 -3.48 -7.39 0.93
CA VAL A 230 -2.22 -8.14 0.88
C VAL A 230 -2.43 -9.63 1.16
N ILE A 231 -3.27 -9.98 2.14
CA ILE A 231 -3.60 -11.37 2.48
C ILE A 231 -4.25 -12.07 1.27
N VAL A 232 -5.23 -11.42 0.66
CA VAL A 232 -5.90 -11.98 -0.53
C VAL A 232 -4.96 -12.03 -1.71
N LEU A 233 -4.13 -11.00 -1.93
CA LEU A 233 -3.17 -10.95 -3.03
C LEU A 233 -2.21 -12.14 -3.00
N ILE A 234 -1.54 -12.37 -1.88
CA ILE A 234 -0.55 -13.45 -1.80
C ILE A 234 -1.23 -14.81 -2.01
N THR A 235 -2.44 -15.00 -1.48
CA THR A 235 -3.20 -16.22 -1.70
C THR A 235 -3.62 -16.39 -3.18
N GLU A 236 -4.06 -15.30 -3.81
CA GLU A 236 -4.54 -15.30 -5.20
C GLU A 236 -3.39 -15.53 -6.19
N ILE A 237 -2.22 -14.88 -6.02
CA ILE A 237 -1.08 -15.03 -6.94
C ILE A 237 -0.34 -16.35 -6.77
N THR A 238 -0.37 -16.94 -5.57
CA THR A 238 0.33 -18.21 -5.29
C THR A 238 -0.56 -19.43 -5.42
N GLY A 239 -1.88 -19.25 -5.27
CA GLY A 239 -2.85 -20.36 -5.23
C GLY A 239 -2.79 -21.23 -3.97
N HIS A 240 -1.93 -20.87 -2.99
CA HIS A 240 -1.72 -21.63 -1.76
C HIS A 240 -2.66 -21.19 -0.64
N PHE A 241 -3.84 -21.77 -0.57
CA PHE A 241 -4.81 -21.50 0.51
C PHE A 241 -4.30 -21.89 1.91
N GLU A 242 -3.31 -22.77 2.00
CA GLU A 242 -2.67 -23.13 3.27
C GLU A 242 -1.99 -21.95 3.96
N VAL A 243 -1.55 -20.96 3.18
CA VAL A 243 -0.92 -19.74 3.68
C VAL A 243 -1.95 -18.69 4.11
N PHE A 244 -3.23 -18.86 3.75
CA PHE A 244 -4.27 -17.85 4.01
C PHE A 244 -4.48 -17.59 5.50
N TYR A 245 -4.69 -18.65 6.31
CA TYR A 245 -4.87 -18.50 7.76
C TYR A 245 -3.65 -17.87 8.45
N PRO A 246 -2.41 -18.38 8.24
CA PRO A 246 -1.23 -17.75 8.82
C PRO A 246 -1.04 -16.29 8.35
N SER A 247 -1.41 -15.98 7.11
CA SER A 247 -1.38 -14.61 6.59
C SER A 247 -2.32 -13.66 7.34
N ILE A 248 -3.51 -14.13 7.71
CA ILE A 248 -4.44 -13.37 8.55
C ILE A 248 -3.81 -13.09 9.92
N VAL A 249 -3.26 -14.12 10.56
CA VAL A 249 -2.69 -13.98 11.91
C VAL A 249 -1.46 -13.08 11.88
N VAL A 250 -0.50 -13.37 10.99
CA VAL A 250 0.76 -12.60 10.94
C VAL A 250 0.51 -11.20 10.39
N GLY A 251 -0.34 -11.05 9.36
CA GLY A 251 -0.71 -9.75 8.83
C GLY A 251 -1.39 -8.89 9.87
N GLY A 252 -2.36 -9.42 10.62
CA GLY A 252 -3.03 -8.73 11.71
C GLY A 252 -2.09 -8.33 12.86
N LEU A 253 -1.22 -9.24 13.29
CA LEU A 253 -0.20 -8.96 14.31
C LEU A 253 0.79 -7.89 13.83
N THR A 254 1.24 -7.99 12.59
CA THR A 254 2.17 -7.01 12.01
C THR A 254 1.50 -5.63 11.91
N TYR A 255 0.26 -5.58 11.46
CA TYR A 255 -0.52 -4.34 11.42
C TYR A 255 -0.60 -3.72 12.83
N TYR A 256 -0.94 -4.52 13.86
CA TYR A 256 -1.00 -4.07 15.24
C TYR A 256 0.35 -3.53 15.75
N PHE A 257 1.46 -4.26 15.50
CA PHE A 257 2.79 -3.78 15.90
C PHE A 257 3.21 -2.51 15.15
N THR A 258 2.83 -2.37 13.89
CA THR A 258 3.12 -1.15 13.13
C THR A 258 2.32 0.06 13.64
N GLU A 259 1.09 -0.14 14.15
CA GLU A 259 0.34 0.90 14.86
C GLU A 259 1.04 1.31 16.16
N LEU A 260 1.45 0.35 16.98
CA LEU A 260 2.21 0.63 18.21
C LEU A 260 3.51 1.42 17.93
N LEU A 261 4.19 1.11 16.83
CA LEU A 261 5.41 1.79 16.43
C LEU A 261 5.15 3.12 15.69
N GLN A 262 3.89 3.50 15.47
CA GLN A 262 3.48 4.72 14.76
C GLN A 262 4.16 4.85 13.39
N ILE A 263 4.13 3.78 12.61
CA ILE A 263 4.69 3.75 11.26
C ILE A 263 3.69 4.42 10.30
N LYS A 264 4.10 5.46 9.61
CA LYS A 264 3.25 6.08 8.57
C LYS A 264 3.20 5.19 7.32
N PRO A 265 2.00 5.01 6.70
CA PRO A 265 1.88 4.30 5.43
C PRO A 265 2.78 4.91 4.36
N TYR A 266 3.38 4.06 3.52
CA TYR A 266 4.27 4.52 2.45
C TYR A 266 3.56 5.45 1.45
N ASN A 267 2.29 5.18 1.16
CA ASN A 267 1.47 6.02 0.27
C ASN A 267 1.32 7.45 0.80
N VAL A 268 1.14 7.61 2.11
CA VAL A 268 1.09 8.93 2.78
C VAL A 268 2.43 9.64 2.67
N LEU A 269 3.54 8.91 2.88
CA LEU A 269 4.89 9.49 2.73
C LEU A 269 5.18 9.95 1.30
N LEU A 270 4.70 9.21 0.29
CA LEU A 270 4.80 9.62 -1.12
C LEU A 270 3.94 10.83 -1.43
N TYR A 271 2.71 10.85 -0.95
CA TYR A 271 1.78 11.97 -1.12
C TYR A 271 2.35 13.27 -0.52
N ASP A 272 2.81 13.23 0.73
CA ASP A 272 3.46 14.36 1.40
C ASP A 272 4.64 14.91 0.57
N ARG A 273 5.41 14.02 -0.06
CA ARG A 273 6.52 14.41 -0.93
C ARG A 273 6.05 15.06 -2.22
N MET A 274 5.07 14.48 -2.90
CA MET A 274 4.57 15.01 -4.17
C MET A 274 3.95 16.41 -3.97
N PHE A 275 3.21 16.59 -2.90
CA PHE A 275 2.62 17.88 -2.54
C PHE A 275 3.69 18.93 -2.22
N ARG A 276 4.70 18.60 -1.40
CA ARG A 276 5.78 19.52 -1.05
C ARG A 276 6.68 19.88 -2.24
N ASN A 277 6.89 18.96 -3.18
CA ASN A 277 7.73 19.22 -4.36
C ASN A 277 7.02 19.99 -5.47
N HIS A 278 5.67 19.86 -5.58
CA HIS A 278 4.89 20.60 -6.59
C HIS A 278 4.40 21.95 -6.10
N ASN A 279 4.36 22.15 -4.78
CA ASN A 279 4.06 23.41 -4.15
C ASN A 279 5.18 23.72 -3.12
N PRO A 280 6.39 24.16 -3.58
CA PRO A 280 7.43 24.66 -2.68
C PRO A 280 6.98 25.94 -1.96
N GLU A 281 5.97 26.56 -2.45
CA GLU A 281 5.15 27.58 -1.89
C GLU A 281 3.69 27.11 -2.09
N PHE A 282 3.10 26.40 -1.08
CA PHE A 282 1.91 27.05 -0.57
C PHE A 282 2.49 28.32 0.04
N PRO A 283 2.41 29.47 -0.59
CA PRO A 283 2.45 30.66 0.16
C PRO A 283 1.38 30.39 1.21
N GLU A 284 1.59 30.80 2.43
CA GLU A 284 0.50 31.31 3.23
C GLU A 284 -0.13 32.41 2.36
N VAL A 285 -0.89 32.03 1.35
CA VAL A 285 -1.77 32.92 0.64
C VAL A 285 -2.85 33.12 1.68
N GLU A 286 -2.65 34.19 2.45
CA GLU A 286 -3.73 34.77 3.21
C GLU A 286 -4.89 34.88 2.22
N GLY A 287 -5.93 34.01 2.38
CA GLY A 287 -7.07 33.94 1.50
C GLY A 287 -7.11 32.78 0.48
N ALA A 288 -6.25 31.76 0.55
CA ALA A 288 -6.46 30.54 -0.25
C ALA A 288 -7.64 29.77 0.33
N CYS A 289 -8.72 29.67 -0.43
CA CYS A 289 -9.91 28.90 -0.08
C CYS A 289 -9.75 27.45 -0.58
N TYR A 290 -10.14 26.50 0.25
CA TYR A 290 -10.25 25.10 -0.10
C TYR A 290 -11.73 24.71 -0.19
N HIS A 291 -12.07 23.90 -1.20
CA HIS A 291 -13.42 23.42 -1.41
C HIS A 291 -13.53 21.96 -0.98
N LEU A 292 -14.32 21.68 0.06
CA LEU A 292 -14.64 20.37 0.53
C LEU A 292 -16.01 19.94 0.00
N TYR A 293 -16.09 18.78 -0.62
CA TYR A 293 -17.35 18.19 -1.07
C TYR A 293 -17.77 17.09 -0.11
N VAL A 294 -18.94 17.24 0.51
CA VAL A 294 -19.47 16.29 1.49
C VAL A 294 -20.86 15.86 1.06
N GLU A 295 -21.16 14.57 1.12
CA GLU A 295 -22.50 14.03 0.86
C GLU A 295 -23.27 13.93 2.18
N ILE A 296 -24.50 14.41 2.21
CA ILE A 296 -25.38 14.38 3.39
C ILE A 296 -25.97 12.99 3.53
N MET A 297 -25.73 12.33 4.65
CA MET A 297 -26.35 11.05 4.98
C MET A 297 -27.65 11.23 5.74
N ASP A 298 -28.58 10.30 5.52
CA ASP A 298 -29.86 10.24 6.26
C ASP A 298 -29.61 10.15 7.76
N GLY A 299 -30.23 11.02 8.56
CA GLY A 299 -30.03 11.09 10.01
C GLY A 299 -28.72 11.74 10.47
N SER A 300 -27.92 12.33 9.57
CA SER A 300 -26.72 13.11 9.95
C SER A 300 -27.09 14.44 10.62
N TYR A 301 -26.10 15.08 11.26
CA TYR A 301 -26.33 16.39 11.91
C TYR A 301 -26.81 17.46 10.94
N LEU A 302 -26.44 17.41 9.67
CA LEU A 302 -26.81 18.36 8.61
C LEU A 302 -28.17 18.04 7.98
N ASP A 303 -28.69 16.83 8.14
CA ASP A 303 -29.97 16.42 7.56
C ASP A 303 -31.15 17.28 8.08
N GLY A 304 -31.99 17.76 7.18
CA GLY A 304 -33.17 18.57 7.49
C GLY A 304 -32.89 19.99 7.95
N LYS A 305 -31.61 20.47 7.94
CA LYS A 305 -31.27 21.83 8.36
C LYS A 305 -31.24 22.81 7.21
N GLU A 306 -31.76 24.01 7.46
CA GLU A 306 -31.64 25.14 6.53
C GLU A 306 -30.21 25.70 6.58
N VAL A 307 -29.61 25.93 5.43
CA VAL A 307 -28.23 26.41 5.31
C VAL A 307 -28.02 27.74 6.04
N ASP A 308 -28.97 28.68 5.93
CA ASP A 308 -28.87 29.98 6.53
C ASP A 308 -28.91 30.00 8.08
N LYS A 309 -29.34 28.85 8.68
CA LYS A 309 -29.40 28.69 10.14
C LYS A 309 -28.24 27.83 10.66
N LEU A 310 -27.38 27.29 9.77
CA LEU A 310 -26.27 26.48 10.15
C LEU A 310 -25.09 27.32 10.65
N THR A 311 -24.58 26.97 11.80
CA THR A 311 -23.34 27.53 12.32
C THR A 311 -22.20 26.53 12.03
N LEU A 312 -21.46 26.79 10.97
CA LEU A 312 -20.27 26.00 10.64
C LEU A 312 -19.06 26.53 11.41
N PRO A 313 -18.09 25.66 11.75
CA PRO A 313 -16.89 26.08 12.44
C PRO A 313 -15.98 26.98 11.57
N ASN A 314 -15.30 27.94 12.19
CA ASN A 314 -14.22 28.77 11.61
C ASN A 314 -14.51 29.41 10.26
N ASN A 315 -15.61 30.13 10.12
CA ASN A 315 -15.99 30.85 8.87
C ASN A 315 -16.09 29.96 7.62
N CYS A 316 -16.37 28.67 7.76
CA CYS A 316 -16.72 27.84 6.62
C CYS A 316 -18.05 28.29 6.02
N ILE A 317 -18.13 28.31 4.69
CA ILE A 317 -19.30 28.78 3.94
C ILE A 317 -19.74 27.66 2.99
N ILE A 318 -21.04 27.36 2.96
CA ILE A 318 -21.60 26.47 1.95
C ILE A 318 -21.83 27.30 0.67
N LEU A 319 -21.14 26.94 -0.41
CA LEU A 319 -21.21 27.63 -1.68
C LEU A 319 -22.36 27.13 -2.54
N SER A 320 -22.48 25.83 -2.67
CA SER A 320 -23.45 25.19 -3.54
C SER A 320 -23.91 23.84 -3.01
N ILE A 321 -25.11 23.44 -3.44
CA ILE A 321 -25.69 22.14 -3.15
C ILE A 321 -25.96 21.45 -4.47
N ARG A 322 -25.48 20.23 -4.64
CA ARG A 322 -25.73 19.42 -5.81
C ARG A 322 -26.76 18.32 -5.48
N ARG A 323 -27.96 18.49 -6.02
CA ARG A 323 -29.10 17.58 -5.85
C ARG A 323 -29.55 17.09 -7.22
N ASP A 324 -29.68 15.76 -7.43
CA ASP A 324 -30.16 15.16 -8.69
C ASP A 324 -29.45 15.72 -9.95
N HIS A 325 -28.12 15.83 -9.88
CA HIS A 325 -27.26 16.41 -10.94
C HIS A 325 -27.50 17.90 -11.26
N LYS A 326 -28.29 18.62 -10.46
CA LYS A 326 -28.48 20.07 -10.58
C LYS A 326 -27.72 20.76 -9.46
N THR A 327 -27.04 21.86 -9.78
CA THR A 327 -26.40 22.73 -8.80
C THR A 327 -27.38 23.80 -8.36
N LEU A 328 -27.68 23.85 -7.07
CA LEU A 328 -28.57 24.80 -6.42
C LEU A 328 -27.71 25.80 -5.63
N PRO A 329 -28.13 27.07 -5.55
CA PRO A 329 -27.50 28.03 -4.63
C PRO A 329 -27.74 27.57 -3.19
N ALA A 330 -26.76 27.75 -2.31
CA ALA A 330 -26.86 27.31 -0.92
C ALA A 330 -27.85 28.09 -0.07
N ALA A 331 -28.02 29.38 -0.37
CA ALA A 331 -28.86 30.28 0.42
C ALA A 331 -30.35 29.93 0.34
N GLY A 332 -30.99 29.77 1.50
CA GLY A 332 -32.41 29.44 1.65
C GLY A 332 -32.79 27.99 1.42
N GLU A 333 -31.82 27.11 1.08
CA GLU A 333 -32.07 25.69 0.85
C GLU A 333 -32.01 24.90 2.15
N THR A 334 -32.83 23.82 2.20
CA THR A 334 -32.78 22.83 3.25
C THR A 334 -32.00 21.62 2.75
N LEU A 335 -31.01 21.19 3.52
CA LEU A 335 -30.19 20.01 3.21
C LEU A 335 -31.01 18.73 3.38
N VAL A 336 -30.90 17.82 2.42
CA VAL A 336 -31.58 16.54 2.45
C VAL A 336 -30.56 15.42 2.16
N PRO A 337 -30.84 14.17 2.60
CA PRO A 337 -29.98 13.04 2.31
C PRO A 337 -29.71 12.86 0.80
N GLY A 338 -28.46 12.62 0.45
CA GLY A 338 -28.00 12.51 -0.94
C GLY A 338 -27.55 13.82 -1.58
N ASP A 339 -27.71 14.97 -0.89
CA ASP A 339 -27.12 16.23 -1.34
C ASP A 339 -25.60 16.20 -1.24
N GLN A 340 -24.92 16.59 -2.31
CA GLN A 340 -23.49 16.92 -2.27
C GLN A 340 -23.32 18.39 -2.00
N VAL A 341 -22.77 18.72 -0.86
CA VAL A 341 -22.57 20.10 -0.40
C VAL A 341 -21.12 20.50 -0.64
N GLU A 342 -20.92 21.65 -1.30
CA GLU A 342 -19.62 22.27 -1.49
C GLU A 342 -19.38 23.29 -0.39
N ILE A 343 -18.40 23.02 0.47
CA ILE A 343 -18.04 23.85 1.62
C ILE A 343 -16.70 24.50 1.33
N GLU A 344 -16.67 25.83 1.35
CA GLU A 344 -15.45 26.63 1.27
C GLU A 344 -14.88 26.86 2.67
N MET A 345 -13.57 26.66 2.83
CA MET A 345 -12.84 26.90 4.07
C MET A 345 -11.45 27.48 3.80
N ASP A 346 -10.85 28.13 4.79
CA ASP A 346 -9.45 28.58 4.69
C ASP A 346 -8.52 27.37 4.64
N ALA A 347 -7.57 27.36 3.71
CA ALA A 347 -6.60 26.29 3.54
C ALA A 347 -5.78 26.00 4.80
N LYS A 348 -5.59 26.98 5.68
CA LYS A 348 -4.89 26.83 6.97
C LYS A 348 -5.64 25.96 7.97
N ASP A 349 -6.95 25.87 7.85
CA ASP A 349 -7.81 25.19 8.81
C ASP A 349 -8.22 23.78 8.39
N ILE A 350 -7.77 23.30 7.22
CA ILE A 350 -8.14 21.99 6.65
C ILE A 350 -7.88 20.84 7.64
N GLU A 351 -6.68 20.77 8.24
CA GLU A 351 -6.34 19.68 9.16
C GLU A 351 -7.24 19.63 10.40
N LYS A 352 -7.76 20.78 10.83
CA LYS A 352 -8.59 20.91 12.03
C LYS A 352 -10.06 20.71 11.73
N LEU A 353 -10.50 21.06 10.52
CA LEU A 353 -11.92 21.17 10.17
C LEU A 353 -12.41 20.01 9.31
N TYR A 354 -11.52 19.27 8.66
CA TYR A 354 -11.90 18.16 7.78
C TYR A 354 -12.73 17.10 8.52
N GLU A 355 -12.20 16.53 9.61
CA GLU A 355 -12.91 15.50 10.38
C GLU A 355 -14.22 16.01 11.00
N PRO A 356 -14.26 17.19 11.67
CA PRO A 356 -15.52 17.74 12.17
C PRO A 356 -16.58 17.96 11.09
N LEU A 357 -16.23 18.50 9.92
CA LEU A 357 -17.19 18.76 8.85
C LEU A 357 -17.71 17.48 8.21
N VAL A 358 -16.82 16.51 7.99
CA VAL A 358 -17.22 15.20 7.49
C VAL A 358 -18.09 14.45 8.51
N SER A 359 -17.80 14.55 9.80
CA SER A 359 -18.62 13.96 10.85
C SER A 359 -20.02 14.58 10.98
N MET A 360 -20.17 15.88 10.65
CA MET A 360 -21.49 16.54 10.64
C MET A 360 -22.39 16.06 9.51
N ALA A 361 -21.83 15.57 8.42
CA ALA A 361 -22.56 15.05 7.26
C ALA A 361 -22.80 13.53 7.32
N ASN A 362 -22.04 12.81 8.12
CA ASN A 362 -22.14 11.37 8.29
C ASN A 362 -22.86 11.00 9.59
N ILE A 363 -23.39 9.75 9.66
CA ILE A 363 -23.88 9.14 10.89
C ILE A 363 -22.70 8.50 11.62
N TYR A 364 -22.51 8.78 12.90
CA TYR A 364 -21.67 8.00 13.81
C TYR A 364 -22.52 7.10 14.67
#